data_d2dc2c67d590341b1cba265221c57776
#
_entry.id   d2dc2c67d590341b1cba265221c57776
#
_cell.length_a   1.000
_cell.length_b   1.000
_cell.length_c   1.000
_cell.angle_alpha   90.00
_cell.angle_beta   90.00
_cell.angle_gamma   90.00
#
_symmetry.space_group_name_H-M   'P 1'
#
loop_
_entity.id
_entity.type
_entity.pdbx_description
1 polymer ?
#
loop_
_entity_poly.entity_id
_entity_poly.type
_entity_poly.pdbx_seq_one_letter_code
_entity_poly.pdbx_strand_id
1 'polypeptide(L)'
;VGASDDIRKWGGSALRNITVRNCVLWNDWGRALELGAETRTESIHDVLFENCDIVHWVHRAMDIQNGDRADVYNVRFEDIRVEEAIVEGEFREDIPGYVSDPDQVGLLIELIVAPNDYSKDPQRGRIHGIEFVDVTAVGERWPHSHLLGFDAEHAVEGITFQNLMIQGRAIFDAEEGRMRLNAYVSDIRFR
;
A
#
# COMPACT_ATOMS: atom_id res chain seq x y z
N VAL A 1 5.63 4.15 -7.71
CA VAL A 1 7.04 4.53 -7.47
C VAL A 1 7.81 3.27 -7.10
N GLY A 2 8.86 2.96 -7.80
CA GLY A 2 9.70 1.79 -7.56
C GLY A 2 11.18 2.10 -7.79
N ALA A 3 12.05 1.19 -7.35
CA ALA A 3 13.49 1.28 -7.55
C ALA A 3 13.93 0.48 -8.77
N SER A 4 15.05 0.87 -9.37
CA SER A 4 15.60 0.14 -10.50
C SER A 4 16.12 -1.24 -10.10
N ASP A 5 15.85 -2.25 -10.90
CA ASP A 5 16.43 -3.60 -10.77
C ASP A 5 17.95 -3.62 -10.95
N ASP A 6 18.50 -2.69 -11.71
CA ASP A 6 19.93 -2.66 -11.99
C ASP A 6 20.69 -1.77 -11.03
N ILE A 7 20.92 -2.30 -9.84
CA ILE A 7 21.66 -1.62 -8.77
C ILE A 7 23.11 -1.26 -9.20
N ARG A 8 23.71 -2.01 -10.11
CA ARG A 8 25.06 -1.73 -10.63
C ARG A 8 25.05 -0.48 -11.52
N LYS A 9 23.98 -0.31 -12.27
CA LYS A 9 23.81 0.82 -13.18
C LYS A 9 23.39 2.10 -12.46
N TRP A 10 22.55 1.98 -11.45
CA TRP A 10 21.91 3.11 -10.77
C TRP A 10 22.40 3.36 -9.33
N GLY A 11 23.31 2.51 -8.84
CA GLY A 11 23.99 2.69 -7.55
C GLY A 11 23.15 2.29 -6.33
N GLY A 12 21.90 1.89 -6.49
CA GLY A 12 21.03 1.52 -5.37
C GLY A 12 20.78 2.63 -4.35
N SER A 13 20.90 3.90 -4.78
CA SER A 13 20.71 5.07 -3.93
C SER A 13 19.28 5.19 -3.43
N ALA A 14 19.10 5.82 -2.28
CA ALA A 14 17.80 6.08 -1.71
C ALA A 14 16.87 6.83 -2.68
N LEU A 15 15.61 6.41 -2.76
CA LEU A 15 14.52 7.16 -3.37
C LEU A 15 13.88 8.04 -2.31
N ARG A 16 13.84 9.36 -2.54
CA ARG A 16 13.34 10.30 -1.53
C ARG A 16 12.79 11.59 -2.10
N ASN A 17 12.09 12.35 -1.28
CA ASN A 17 11.54 13.66 -1.62
C ASN A 17 10.59 13.58 -2.83
N ILE A 18 9.66 12.63 -2.80
CA ILE A 18 8.69 12.40 -3.86
C ILE A 18 7.34 12.95 -3.41
N THR A 19 6.73 13.78 -4.24
CA THR A 19 5.36 14.26 -4.00
C THR A 19 4.50 13.97 -5.22
N VAL A 20 3.38 13.28 -4.97
CA VAL A 20 2.30 13.04 -5.94
C VAL A 20 1.06 13.74 -5.38
N ARG A 21 0.52 14.71 -6.10
CA ARG A 21 -0.62 15.49 -5.58
C ARG A 21 -1.59 15.95 -6.65
N ASN A 22 -2.81 16.25 -6.21
CA ASN A 22 -3.86 16.80 -7.05
C ASN A 22 -4.18 15.91 -8.26
N CYS A 23 -4.23 14.59 -8.04
CA CYS A 23 -4.45 13.61 -9.09
C CYS A 23 -5.86 13.02 -9.00
N VAL A 24 -6.46 12.77 -10.16
CA VAL A 24 -7.63 11.90 -10.29
C VAL A 24 -7.17 10.62 -10.99
N LEU A 25 -7.41 9.50 -10.35
CA LEU A 25 -6.89 8.20 -10.76
C LEU A 25 -8.03 7.28 -11.21
N TRP A 26 -7.89 6.74 -12.40
CA TRP A 26 -8.69 5.65 -12.93
C TRP A 26 -7.77 4.47 -13.20
N ASN A 27 -7.96 3.39 -12.48
CA ASN A 27 -7.04 2.27 -12.49
C ASN A 27 -7.79 0.96 -12.78
N ASP A 28 -7.69 0.47 -14.01
CA ASP A 28 -8.30 -0.80 -14.46
C ASP A 28 -7.43 -2.01 -14.14
N TRP A 29 -6.17 -1.79 -13.70
CA TRP A 29 -5.21 -2.84 -13.45
C TRP A 29 -4.15 -2.43 -12.45
N GLY A 30 -3.79 -3.34 -11.52
CA GLY A 30 -2.73 -3.10 -10.54
C GLY A 30 -3.16 -2.22 -9.36
N ARG A 31 -2.33 -1.28 -8.95
CA ARG A 31 -2.50 -0.45 -7.76
C ARG A 31 -2.59 1.02 -8.14
N ALA A 32 -3.41 1.78 -7.43
CA ALA A 32 -3.61 3.20 -7.77
C ALA A 32 -2.47 4.08 -7.24
N LEU A 33 -2.20 4.09 -5.94
CA LEU A 33 -1.06 4.77 -5.33
C LEU A 33 -0.13 3.72 -4.74
N GLU A 34 1.04 3.52 -5.34
CA GLU A 34 1.95 2.43 -4.99
C GLU A 34 3.39 2.89 -4.78
N LEU A 35 4.02 2.34 -3.73
CA LEU A 35 5.46 2.23 -3.56
C LEU A 35 5.85 0.75 -3.69
N GLY A 36 6.54 0.41 -4.76
CA GLY A 36 6.91 -0.98 -5.04
C GLY A 36 6.68 -1.32 -6.52
N ALA A 37 6.61 -2.57 -6.92
CA ALA A 37 7.05 -3.78 -6.19
C ALA A 37 8.58 -3.96 -6.16
N GLU A 38 9.31 -3.24 -7.06
CA GLU A 38 10.76 -3.24 -7.13
C GLU A 38 11.32 -2.29 -6.06
N THR A 39 11.85 -2.85 -5.00
CA THR A 39 12.34 -2.10 -3.83
C THR A 39 13.81 -2.40 -3.53
N ARG A 40 14.58 -2.77 -4.56
CA ARG A 40 16.01 -3.07 -4.43
C ARG A 40 16.85 -1.80 -4.36
N THR A 41 16.69 -1.08 -3.26
CA THR A 41 17.44 0.15 -2.96
C THR A 41 17.78 0.19 -1.47
N GLU A 42 18.57 1.18 -1.05
CA GLU A 42 18.90 1.40 0.36
C GLU A 42 17.66 1.78 1.16
N SER A 43 16.91 2.76 0.66
CA SER A 43 15.70 3.23 1.32
C SER A 43 14.74 3.92 0.35
N ILE A 44 13.45 3.98 0.75
CA ILE A 44 12.41 4.77 0.10
C ILE A 44 11.75 5.61 1.20
N HIS A 45 11.90 6.93 1.14
CA HIS A 45 11.42 7.77 2.22
C HIS A 45 11.07 9.20 1.79
N ASP A 46 10.43 9.95 2.69
CA ASP A 46 9.96 11.31 2.43
C ASP A 46 9.06 11.35 1.18
N VAL A 47 8.04 10.49 1.19
CA VAL A 47 7.06 10.38 0.11
C VAL A 47 5.72 10.89 0.57
N LEU A 48 5.12 11.80 -0.20
CA LEU A 48 3.81 12.37 0.04
C LEU A 48 2.88 12.08 -1.13
N PHE A 49 1.75 11.46 -0.85
CA PHE A 49 0.57 11.42 -1.71
C PHE A 49 -0.47 12.35 -1.10
N GLU A 50 -0.86 13.41 -1.81
CA GLU A 50 -1.69 14.47 -1.27
C GLU A 50 -2.82 14.86 -2.21
N ASN A 51 -4.03 15.04 -1.66
CA ASN A 51 -5.19 15.52 -2.40
C ASN A 51 -5.43 14.74 -3.70
N CYS A 52 -5.66 13.43 -3.57
CA CYS A 52 -5.92 12.55 -4.71
C CYS A 52 -7.28 11.88 -4.62
N ASP A 53 -7.97 11.79 -5.77
CA ASP A 53 -9.20 11.05 -5.95
C ASP A 53 -8.92 9.73 -6.68
N ILE A 54 -9.25 8.61 -6.07
CA ILE A 54 -9.19 7.29 -6.68
C ILE A 54 -10.63 6.90 -7.04
N VAL A 55 -11.05 7.25 -8.24
CA VAL A 55 -12.46 7.12 -8.67
C VAL A 55 -12.78 5.73 -9.25
N HIS A 56 -11.75 4.96 -9.57
CA HIS A 56 -11.86 3.58 -10.00
C HIS A 56 -10.58 2.83 -9.64
N TRP A 57 -10.71 1.65 -9.05
CA TRP A 57 -9.55 0.83 -8.70
C TRP A 57 -9.93 -0.65 -8.60
N VAL A 58 -8.97 -1.53 -8.81
CA VAL A 58 -9.22 -2.97 -8.94
C VAL A 58 -8.54 -3.76 -7.82
N HIS A 59 -7.24 -3.56 -7.60
CA HIS A 59 -6.47 -4.36 -6.64
C HIS A 59 -6.28 -3.66 -5.30
N ARG A 60 -5.53 -2.56 -5.28
CA ARG A 60 -5.21 -1.79 -4.07
C ARG A 60 -5.38 -0.32 -4.38
N ALA A 61 -5.98 0.40 -3.44
CA ALA A 61 -6.06 1.84 -3.55
C ALA A 61 -4.75 2.49 -3.09
N MET A 62 -4.23 2.11 -1.93
CA MET A 62 -2.96 2.58 -1.37
C MET A 62 -2.09 1.39 -1.00
N ASP A 63 -0.88 1.32 -1.56
CA ASP A 63 -0.03 0.14 -1.48
C ASP A 63 1.44 0.47 -1.19
N ILE A 64 2.04 -0.26 -0.26
CA ILE A 64 3.49 -0.33 -0.08
C ILE A 64 3.89 -1.80 -0.11
N GLN A 65 4.41 -2.23 -1.26
CA GLN A 65 4.85 -3.60 -1.47
C GLN A 65 6.38 -3.66 -1.44
N ASN A 66 6.94 -3.96 -0.27
CA ASN A 66 8.39 -4.05 -0.08
C ASN A 66 8.89 -5.48 -0.30
N GLY A 67 9.23 -5.79 -1.54
CA GLY A 67 9.69 -7.11 -1.97
C GLY A 67 11.18 -7.37 -1.79
N ASP A 68 11.99 -6.33 -1.61
CA ASP A 68 13.44 -6.39 -1.49
C ASP A 68 13.92 -5.76 -0.17
N ARG A 69 15.12 -5.18 -0.14
CA ARG A 69 15.79 -4.74 1.07
C ARG A 69 15.56 -3.29 1.49
N ALA A 70 14.72 -2.54 0.81
CA ALA A 70 14.55 -1.13 1.13
C ALA A 70 14.05 -0.91 2.57
N ASP A 71 14.64 0.06 3.27
CA ASP A 71 14.03 0.64 4.45
C ASP A 71 12.99 1.68 3.98
N VAL A 72 11.69 1.39 4.15
CA VAL A 72 10.60 2.26 3.71
C VAL A 72 10.03 3.01 4.89
N TYR A 73 10.17 4.33 4.90
CA TYR A 73 9.72 5.13 6.04
C TYR A 73 9.33 6.57 5.67
N ASN A 74 8.66 7.25 6.59
CA ASN A 74 8.20 8.62 6.41
C ASN A 74 7.42 8.78 5.10
N VAL A 75 6.38 7.96 4.96
CA VAL A 75 5.43 7.99 3.85
C VAL A 75 4.09 8.48 4.36
N ARG A 76 3.48 9.42 3.67
CA ARG A 76 2.21 10.00 4.07
C ARG A 76 1.22 9.97 2.91
N PHE A 77 0.03 9.46 3.21
CA PHE A 77 -1.16 9.55 2.37
C PHE A 77 -2.11 10.54 3.04
N GLU A 78 -2.33 11.70 2.43
CA GLU A 78 -3.10 12.80 3.02
C GLU A 78 -4.21 13.29 2.07
N ASP A 79 -5.40 13.46 2.61
CA ASP A 79 -6.58 13.89 1.85
C ASP A 79 -6.82 13.00 0.61
N ILE A 80 -6.95 11.70 0.87
CA ILE A 80 -7.21 10.69 -0.17
C ILE A 80 -8.68 10.29 -0.13
N ARG A 81 -9.35 10.44 -1.26
CA ARG A 81 -10.75 10.04 -1.44
C ARG A 81 -10.80 8.85 -2.38
N VAL A 82 -11.41 7.77 -1.90
CA VAL A 82 -11.48 6.49 -2.62
C VAL A 82 -12.94 6.15 -2.88
N GLU A 83 -13.27 5.95 -4.15
CA GLU A 83 -14.56 5.40 -4.58
C GLU A 83 -14.36 3.92 -4.92
N GLU A 84 -15.21 3.06 -4.38
CA GLU A 84 -15.13 1.63 -4.68
C GLU A 84 -15.52 1.36 -6.12
N ALA A 85 -14.63 0.71 -6.86
CA ALA A 85 -15.01 0.07 -8.10
C ALA A 85 -15.59 -1.31 -7.80
N ILE A 86 -16.86 -1.50 -8.09
CA ILE A 86 -17.46 -2.84 -8.07
C ILE A 86 -17.00 -3.54 -9.34
N VAL A 87 -16.02 -4.40 -9.19
CA VAL A 87 -15.62 -5.30 -10.28
C VAL A 87 -16.16 -6.70 -9.99
N GLU A 88 -17.47 -6.87 -10.13
CA GLU A 88 -18.04 -8.20 -10.20
C GLU A 88 -17.77 -8.76 -11.59
N GLY A 89 -16.87 -9.75 -11.68
CA GLY A 89 -16.68 -10.58 -12.87
C GLY A 89 -15.73 -10.05 -13.94
N GLU A 90 -15.10 -8.90 -13.77
CA GLU A 90 -14.13 -8.37 -14.74
C GLU A 90 -12.67 -8.77 -14.42
N PHE A 91 -12.47 -9.70 -13.48
CA PHE A 91 -11.14 -10.26 -13.33
C PHE A 91 -10.85 -11.08 -14.58
N ARG A 92 -9.87 -10.62 -15.27
CA ARG A 92 -9.44 -11.11 -16.56
C ARG A 92 -8.98 -12.56 -16.44
N GLU A 93 -9.93 -13.47 -16.54
CA GLU A 93 -9.69 -14.91 -16.69
C GLU A 93 -8.79 -15.20 -17.91
N ASP A 94 -8.63 -14.21 -18.80
CA ASP A 94 -7.81 -14.29 -20.00
C ASP A 94 -6.29 -14.13 -19.72
N ILE A 95 -5.87 -13.76 -18.50
CA ILE A 95 -4.46 -13.66 -18.17
C ILE A 95 -3.99 -14.92 -17.42
N PRO A 96 -3.20 -15.79 -18.07
CA PRO A 96 -2.68 -16.98 -17.42
C PRO A 96 -1.87 -16.68 -16.16
N GLY A 97 -2.20 -17.34 -15.05
CA GLY A 97 -1.52 -17.17 -13.75
C GLY A 97 -2.09 -16.06 -12.87
N TYR A 98 -3.09 -15.34 -13.33
CA TYR A 98 -3.84 -14.41 -12.49
C TYR A 98 -4.85 -15.20 -11.65
N VAL A 99 -4.52 -15.40 -10.39
CA VAL A 99 -5.46 -15.97 -9.42
C VAL A 99 -6.20 -14.80 -8.80
N SER A 100 -7.46 -14.65 -9.11
CA SER A 100 -8.36 -13.79 -8.35
C SER A 100 -8.60 -14.44 -6.99
N ASP A 101 -7.71 -14.17 -6.04
CA ASP A 101 -8.00 -14.47 -4.65
C ASP A 101 -9.03 -13.43 -4.18
N PRO A 102 -10.27 -13.84 -3.88
CA PRO A 102 -11.30 -12.90 -3.43
C PRO A 102 -10.87 -12.08 -2.20
N ASP A 103 -9.95 -12.62 -1.39
CA ASP A 103 -9.41 -11.95 -0.21
C ASP A 103 -8.29 -10.94 -0.55
N GLN A 104 -7.79 -10.93 -1.79
CA GLN A 104 -6.75 -10.00 -2.26
C GLN A 104 -7.27 -8.87 -3.14
N VAL A 105 -8.53 -8.93 -3.50
CA VAL A 105 -9.14 -7.97 -4.40
C VAL A 105 -9.80 -6.86 -3.62
N GLY A 106 -9.56 -5.61 -4.07
CA GLY A 106 -10.22 -4.45 -3.47
C GLY A 106 -9.72 -4.13 -2.07
N LEU A 107 -8.42 -4.26 -1.81
CA LEU A 107 -7.82 -3.79 -0.55
C LEU A 107 -7.71 -2.27 -0.58
N LEU A 108 -8.26 -1.62 0.45
CA LEU A 108 -8.12 -0.17 0.63
C LEU A 108 -6.65 0.19 0.87
N ILE A 109 -6.01 -0.54 1.78
CA ILE A 109 -4.62 -0.33 2.15
C ILE A 109 -3.91 -1.69 2.19
N GLU A 110 -2.73 -1.75 1.58
CA GLU A 110 -1.80 -2.86 1.77
C GLU A 110 -0.42 -2.34 2.16
N LEU A 111 0.11 -2.80 3.29
CA LEU A 111 1.50 -2.61 3.70
C LEU A 111 2.10 -4.00 3.89
N ILE A 112 2.96 -4.43 2.97
CA ILE A 112 3.49 -5.79 2.99
C ILE A 112 5.00 -5.83 2.81
N VAL A 113 5.68 -6.59 3.69
CA VAL A 113 7.08 -7.00 3.50
C VAL A 113 7.08 -8.48 3.16
N ALA A 114 7.24 -8.79 1.89
CA ALA A 114 7.27 -10.18 1.41
C ALA A 114 7.92 -10.26 0.04
N PRO A 115 8.62 -11.36 -0.29
CA PRO A 115 9.08 -11.58 -1.67
C PRO A 115 7.87 -11.67 -2.62
N ASN A 116 8.04 -11.15 -3.81
CA ASN A 116 7.09 -11.21 -4.90
C ASN A 116 7.81 -11.57 -6.21
N ASP A 117 7.07 -11.66 -7.31
CA ASP A 117 7.63 -12.03 -8.63
C ASP A 117 8.68 -11.06 -9.16
N TYR A 118 8.70 -9.83 -8.65
CA TYR A 118 9.65 -8.76 -9.03
C TYR A 118 10.86 -8.68 -8.11
N SER A 119 10.85 -9.40 -6.98
CA SER A 119 11.95 -9.37 -6.02
C SER A 119 13.24 -9.92 -6.62
N LYS A 120 14.33 -9.18 -6.48
CA LYS A 120 15.67 -9.51 -6.98
C LYS A 120 16.72 -9.62 -5.87
N ASP A 121 16.36 -9.24 -4.65
CA ASP A 121 17.26 -9.30 -3.50
C ASP A 121 16.87 -10.46 -2.58
N PRO A 122 17.83 -11.24 -2.08
CA PRO A 122 17.58 -12.26 -1.06
C PRO A 122 17.24 -11.63 0.31
N GLN A 123 17.61 -10.38 0.54
CA GLN A 123 17.30 -9.64 1.76
C GLN A 123 15.91 -9.03 1.71
N ARG A 124 15.32 -8.85 2.90
CA ARG A 124 14.09 -8.07 3.07
C ARG A 124 14.44 -6.75 3.75
N GLY A 125 13.63 -5.76 3.52
CA GLY A 125 13.63 -4.50 4.24
C GLY A 125 12.52 -4.46 5.28
N ARG A 126 12.09 -3.27 5.67
CA ARG A 126 10.98 -3.05 6.60
C ARG A 126 10.15 -1.85 6.17
N ILE A 127 8.98 -1.71 6.79
CA ILE A 127 8.09 -0.57 6.57
C ILE A 127 7.81 0.06 7.93
N HIS A 128 8.05 1.38 8.08
CA HIS A 128 7.76 2.04 9.35
C HIS A 128 7.47 3.54 9.20
N GLY A 129 6.78 4.11 10.21
CA GLY A 129 6.47 5.53 10.21
C GLY A 129 5.60 5.95 9.02
N ILE A 130 4.50 5.24 8.78
CA ILE A 130 3.55 5.53 7.71
C ILE A 130 2.33 6.23 8.30
N GLU A 131 1.87 7.27 7.63
CA GLU A 131 0.70 8.04 8.05
C GLU A 131 -0.39 8.04 6.99
N PHE A 132 -1.61 7.79 7.42
CA PHE A 132 -2.84 7.96 6.66
C PHE A 132 -3.66 9.03 7.33
N VAL A 133 -3.83 10.18 6.67
CA VAL A 133 -4.48 11.36 7.24
C VAL A 133 -5.62 11.80 6.34
N ASP A 134 -6.81 11.99 6.92
CA ASP A 134 -8.00 12.41 6.20
C ASP A 134 -8.30 11.51 4.98
N VAL A 135 -8.32 10.19 5.21
CA VAL A 135 -8.64 9.20 4.19
C VAL A 135 -10.12 8.84 4.26
N THR A 136 -10.82 8.97 3.15
CA THR A 136 -12.24 8.62 3.03
C THR A 136 -12.45 7.58 1.96
N ALA A 137 -13.10 6.47 2.30
CA ALA A 137 -13.52 5.44 1.36
C ALA A 137 -15.05 5.35 1.33
N VAL A 138 -15.62 5.39 0.12
CA VAL A 138 -17.06 5.24 -0.11
C VAL A 138 -17.30 4.11 -1.11
N GLY A 139 -18.48 3.46 -1.03
CA GLY A 139 -18.83 2.36 -1.94
C GLY A 139 -19.91 1.47 -1.34
N GLU A 140 -20.26 0.41 -2.05
CA GLU A 140 -21.28 -0.56 -1.59
C GLU A 140 -20.69 -1.62 -0.68
N ARG A 141 -19.41 -1.94 -0.84
CA ARG A 141 -18.71 -2.95 -0.05
C ARG A 141 -17.82 -2.30 0.98
N TRP A 142 -17.70 -2.95 2.12
CA TRP A 142 -16.72 -2.57 3.13
C TRP A 142 -15.34 -3.12 2.71
N PRO A 143 -14.38 -2.29 2.37
CA PRO A 143 -13.08 -2.77 1.92
C PRO A 143 -12.30 -3.41 3.08
N HIS A 144 -11.38 -4.30 2.73
CA HIS A 144 -10.39 -4.85 3.65
C HIS A 144 -9.07 -4.11 3.52
N SER A 145 -8.18 -4.29 4.50
CA SER A 145 -6.80 -3.80 4.44
C SER A 145 -5.85 -4.87 5.00
N HIS A 146 -4.61 -4.90 4.51
CA HIS A 146 -3.59 -5.84 4.98
C HIS A 146 -2.35 -5.09 5.45
N LEU A 147 -1.87 -5.41 6.65
CA LEU A 147 -0.59 -4.96 7.19
C LEU A 147 0.17 -6.21 7.61
N LEU A 148 1.22 -6.56 6.87
CA LEU A 148 1.88 -7.85 7.01
C LEU A 148 3.41 -7.68 6.98
N GLY A 149 4.07 -7.85 8.12
CA GLY A 149 5.53 -7.94 8.20
C GLY A 149 6.02 -9.34 7.80
N PHE A 150 7.29 -9.48 7.49
CA PHE A 150 7.91 -10.75 7.09
C PHE A 150 8.39 -11.56 8.29
N ASP A 151 9.14 -10.92 9.18
CA ASP A 151 9.63 -11.47 10.45
C ASP A 151 9.89 -10.32 11.46
N ALA A 152 10.50 -10.62 12.60
CA ALA A 152 10.72 -9.64 13.66
C ALA A 152 11.70 -8.51 13.28
N GLU A 153 12.62 -8.74 12.34
CA GLU A 153 13.59 -7.74 11.88
C GLU A 153 13.05 -6.95 10.68
N HIS A 154 12.12 -7.57 9.93
CA HIS A 154 11.53 -7.03 8.71
C HIS A 154 10.02 -6.80 8.92
N ALA A 155 9.74 -5.96 9.89
CA ALA A 155 8.40 -5.69 10.40
C ALA A 155 7.68 -4.55 9.66
N VAL A 156 6.38 -4.40 9.96
CA VAL A 156 5.57 -3.21 9.68
C VAL A 156 5.26 -2.55 11.02
N GLU A 157 5.73 -1.31 11.25
CA GLU A 157 5.61 -0.67 12.56
C GLU A 157 5.36 0.85 12.49
N GLY A 158 4.78 1.42 13.55
CA GLY A 158 4.60 2.86 13.63
C GLY A 158 3.61 3.41 12.60
N ILE A 159 2.44 2.78 12.44
CA ILE A 159 1.42 3.17 11.48
C ILE A 159 0.37 4.05 12.18
N THR A 160 0.09 5.22 11.63
CA THR A 160 -0.91 6.13 12.18
C THR A 160 -2.05 6.33 11.19
N PHE A 161 -3.27 6.14 11.66
CA PHE A 161 -4.51 6.50 10.99
C PHE A 161 -5.13 7.69 11.73
N GLN A 162 -5.19 8.83 11.06
CA GLN A 162 -5.83 10.03 11.56
C GLN A 162 -7.04 10.35 10.69
N ASN A 163 -8.24 10.34 11.27
CA ASN A 163 -9.48 10.61 10.56
C ASN A 163 -9.70 9.67 9.35
N LEU A 164 -9.57 8.36 9.57
CA LEU A 164 -9.94 7.35 8.57
C LEU A 164 -11.45 7.15 8.60
N MET A 165 -12.11 7.39 7.48
CA MET A 165 -13.54 7.26 7.30
C MET A 165 -13.86 6.17 6.26
N ILE A 166 -14.68 5.20 6.61
CA ILE A 166 -15.16 4.17 5.67
C ILE A 166 -16.69 4.20 5.66
N GLN A 167 -17.30 4.43 4.51
CA GLN A 167 -18.75 4.51 4.32
C GLN A 167 -19.43 5.45 5.34
N GLY A 168 -18.81 6.61 5.58
CA GLY A 168 -19.30 7.61 6.51
C GLY A 168 -19.12 7.29 8.01
N ARG A 169 -18.42 6.22 8.36
CA ARG A 169 -18.09 5.83 9.74
C ARG A 169 -16.61 6.08 10.03
N ALA A 170 -16.34 6.76 11.13
CA ALA A 170 -14.98 6.90 11.63
C ALA A 170 -14.45 5.55 12.16
N ILE A 171 -13.20 5.25 11.88
CA ILE A 171 -12.53 3.99 12.25
C ILE A 171 -11.53 4.28 13.36
N PHE A 172 -11.66 3.56 14.48
CA PHE A 172 -10.86 3.76 15.67
C PHE A 172 -9.98 2.59 16.05
N ASP A 173 -10.11 1.45 15.35
CA ASP A 173 -9.24 0.30 15.53
C ASP A 173 -9.15 -0.56 14.26
N ALA A 174 -8.27 -1.56 14.29
CA ALA A 174 -8.03 -2.44 13.16
C ALA A 174 -9.20 -3.39 12.85
N GLU A 175 -9.99 -3.77 13.86
CA GLU A 175 -11.15 -4.66 13.69
C GLU A 175 -12.28 -3.91 12.96
N GLU A 176 -12.59 -2.69 13.39
CA GLU A 176 -13.56 -1.82 12.70
C GLU A 176 -13.16 -1.56 11.24
N GLY A 177 -11.87 -1.37 10.99
CA GLY A 177 -11.30 -1.16 9.65
C GLY A 177 -11.17 -2.44 8.83
N ARG A 178 -11.54 -3.61 9.35
CA ARG A 178 -11.31 -4.92 8.73
C ARG A 178 -9.87 -5.11 8.26
N MET A 179 -8.92 -4.74 9.12
CA MET A 179 -7.51 -4.83 8.82
C MET A 179 -6.94 -6.18 9.28
N ARG A 180 -6.39 -6.94 8.36
CA ARG A 180 -5.64 -8.16 8.67
C ARG A 180 -4.23 -7.81 9.08
N LEU A 181 -3.84 -8.24 10.28
CA LEU A 181 -2.51 -8.05 10.85
C LEU A 181 -1.87 -9.42 11.09
N ASN A 182 -0.53 -9.50 10.95
CA ASN A 182 0.20 -10.67 11.42
C ASN A 182 1.05 -10.34 12.68
N ALA A 183 1.79 -11.31 13.20
CA ALA A 183 2.58 -11.17 14.42
C ALA A 183 3.75 -10.17 14.31
N TYR A 184 4.06 -9.71 13.12
CA TYR A 184 5.18 -8.80 12.82
C TYR A 184 4.71 -7.37 12.54
N VAL A 185 3.53 -7.02 13.06
CA VAL A 185 2.96 -5.67 12.97
C VAL A 185 2.81 -5.09 14.36
N SER A 186 3.29 -3.87 14.57
CA SER A 186 3.25 -3.22 15.88
C SER A 186 3.06 -1.70 15.78
N ASP A 187 2.72 -1.08 16.93
CA ASP A 187 2.58 0.37 17.08
C ASP A 187 1.61 0.98 16.05
N ILE A 188 0.37 0.46 16.01
CA ILE A 188 -0.72 1.00 15.20
C ILE A 188 -1.53 1.96 16.06
N ARG A 189 -1.77 3.15 15.55
CA ARG A 189 -2.49 4.22 16.24
C ARG A 189 -3.64 4.74 15.40
N PHE A 190 -4.80 4.91 16.02
CA PHE A 190 -5.98 5.55 15.44
C PHE A 190 -6.28 6.83 16.21
N ARG A 191 -6.59 7.90 15.49
CA ARG A 191 -6.85 9.24 16.06
C ARG A 191 -8.00 9.95 15.37
#